data_4b534ca2b3a4cc8c07ed0a6c7f36a52e
#
_entry.id   4b534ca2b3a4cc8c07ed0a6c7f36a52e
#
_cell.length_a   1.000
_cell.length_b   1.000
_cell.length_c   1.000
_cell.angle_alpha   90.00
_cell.angle_beta   90.00
_cell.angle_gamma   90.00
#
_symmetry.space_group_name_H-M   'P 1'
#
loop_
_entity.id
_entity.type
_entity.pdbx_description
1 polymer ?
#
loop_
_entity_poly.entity_id
_entity_poly.type
_entity_poly.pdbx_seq_one_letter_code
_entity_poly.pdbx_strand_id
1 'polypeptide(L)'
;MKKVLLLTLLLVLLVLNVPPVRRAAAPVIDPIGAGLAVIVEPVVVKVRTPFFEWRAKDETRAIVALMRDQEAIGQQLPRAREFHDWLQRRHRANPDGLDPWGMPYYVKYTDQGAVVGSAGPDLEPNTADDITEVLPRRLR
;
A
#
# COMPACT_ATOMS: atom_id res chain seq x y z
N MET A 1 -3.97 -11.00 33.17
CA MET A 1 -3.13 -12.06 32.59
C MET A 1 -3.40 -12.27 31.10
N LYS A 2 -4.64 -12.52 30.61
CA LYS A 2 -4.96 -12.78 29.19
C LYS A 2 -4.54 -11.63 28.23
N LYS A 3 -4.72 -10.37 28.65
CA LYS A 3 -4.34 -9.19 27.80
C LYS A 3 -2.83 -9.04 27.65
N VAL A 4 -2.05 -9.34 28.69
CA VAL A 4 -0.58 -9.28 28.66
C VAL A 4 -0.04 -10.38 27.74
N LEU A 5 -0.58 -11.60 27.86
CA LEU A 5 -0.21 -12.73 27.01
C LEU A 5 -0.48 -12.43 25.52
N LEU A 6 -1.64 -11.82 25.20
CA LEU A 6 -2.00 -11.43 23.85
C LEU A 6 -1.05 -10.37 23.29
N LEU A 7 -0.68 -9.38 24.11
CA LEU A 7 0.24 -8.29 23.72
C LEU A 7 1.64 -8.83 23.45
N THR A 8 2.11 -9.76 24.32
CA THR A 8 3.40 -10.42 24.16
C THR A 8 3.44 -11.27 22.89
N LEU A 9 2.37 -12.01 22.62
CA LEU A 9 2.24 -12.83 21.41
C LEU A 9 2.26 -11.94 20.15
N LEU A 10 1.54 -10.81 20.17
CA LEU A 10 1.52 -9.85 19.07
C LEU A 10 2.90 -9.23 18.83
N LEU A 11 3.62 -8.89 19.89
CA LEU A 11 4.97 -8.33 19.82
C LEU A 11 5.96 -9.35 19.24
N VAL A 12 5.87 -10.60 19.66
CA VAL A 12 6.71 -11.70 19.13
C VAL A 12 6.43 -11.91 17.64
N LEU A 13 5.15 -11.92 17.23
CA LEU A 13 4.76 -12.03 15.83
C LEU A 13 5.28 -10.84 14.99
N LEU A 14 5.27 -9.63 15.56
CA LEU A 14 5.79 -8.44 14.88
C LEU A 14 7.31 -8.52 14.69
N VAL A 15 8.04 -8.93 15.71
CA VAL A 15 9.52 -9.10 15.67
C VAL A 15 9.93 -10.20 14.71
N LEU A 16 9.18 -11.31 14.66
CA LEU A 16 9.44 -12.43 13.75
C LEU A 16 9.16 -12.09 12.26
N ASN A 17 8.41 -11.01 11.98
CA ASN A 17 8.22 -10.50 10.62
C ASN A 17 9.38 -9.62 10.13
N VAL A 18 10.36 -9.28 10.96
CA VAL A 18 11.56 -8.57 10.51
C VAL A 18 12.46 -9.54 9.73
N PRO A 19 12.82 -9.26 8.46
CA PRO A 19 13.49 -10.20 7.57
C PRO A 19 14.75 -10.88 8.15
N PRO A 20 15.68 -10.17 8.84
CA PRO A 20 16.86 -10.80 9.42
C PRO A 20 16.53 -11.75 10.58
N VAL A 21 15.52 -11.40 11.39
CA VAL A 21 15.09 -12.24 12.54
C VAL A 21 14.39 -13.50 12.05
N ARG A 22 13.57 -13.40 11.01
CA ARG A 22 12.90 -14.54 10.39
C ARG A 22 13.89 -15.54 9.81
N ARG A 23 14.97 -15.07 9.14
CA ARG A 23 16.02 -15.97 8.61
C ARG A 23 16.75 -16.73 9.71
N ALA A 24 17.07 -16.06 10.82
CA ALA A 24 17.75 -16.67 11.95
C ALA A 24 16.86 -17.67 12.71
N ALA A 25 15.57 -17.45 12.76
CA ALA A 25 14.60 -18.27 13.50
C ALA A 25 13.94 -19.36 12.64
N ALA A 26 14.12 -19.34 11.32
CA ALA A 26 13.49 -20.28 10.37
C ALA A 26 13.60 -21.76 10.76
N PRO A 27 14.78 -22.31 11.13
CA PRO A 27 14.88 -23.73 11.45
C PRO A 27 14.09 -24.18 12.67
N VAL A 28 13.71 -23.23 13.55
CA VAL A 28 12.92 -23.53 14.78
C VAL A 28 11.44 -23.27 14.56
N ILE A 29 11.10 -22.33 13.67
CA ILE A 29 9.72 -21.83 13.48
C ILE A 29 8.99 -22.57 12.38
N ASP A 30 9.68 -23.01 11.32
CA ASP A 30 9.04 -23.66 10.17
C ASP A 30 8.21 -24.91 10.54
N PRO A 31 8.65 -25.81 11.42
CA PRO A 31 7.84 -26.96 11.84
C PRO A 31 6.66 -26.57 12.73
N ILE A 32 6.77 -25.46 13.49
CA ILE A 32 5.70 -24.95 14.37
C ILE A 32 4.75 -24.03 13.58
N GLY A 33 5.29 -23.32 12.58
CA GLY A 33 4.59 -22.36 11.75
C GLY A 33 3.49 -22.97 10.90
N ALA A 34 3.69 -24.20 10.40
CA ALA A 34 2.69 -24.90 9.61
C ALA A 34 1.38 -25.18 10.39
N GLY A 35 1.47 -25.46 11.69
CA GLY A 35 0.30 -25.67 12.55
C GLY A 35 -0.37 -24.38 13.03
N LEU A 36 0.42 -23.30 13.22
CA LEU A 36 -0.10 -22.00 13.65
C LEU A 36 -0.65 -21.18 12.50
N ALA A 37 -0.13 -21.35 11.27
CA ALA A 37 -0.59 -20.64 10.08
C ALA A 37 -2.11 -20.83 9.87
N VAL A 38 -2.62 -22.04 10.05
CA VAL A 38 -4.06 -22.35 9.90
C VAL A 38 -4.94 -21.54 10.87
N ILE A 39 -4.43 -21.20 12.03
CA ILE A 39 -5.21 -20.50 13.09
C ILE A 39 -4.99 -18.98 13.04
N VAL A 40 -3.79 -18.53 12.66
CA VAL A 40 -3.41 -17.11 12.73
C VAL A 40 -3.67 -16.39 11.41
N GLU A 41 -3.57 -17.08 10.28
CA GLU A 41 -3.76 -16.50 8.94
C GLU A 41 -5.11 -15.77 8.78
N PRO A 42 -6.28 -16.33 9.15
CA PRO A 42 -7.55 -15.63 9.02
C PRO A 42 -7.66 -14.38 9.92
N VAL A 43 -7.00 -14.37 11.06
CA VAL A 43 -7.00 -13.22 11.98
C VAL A 43 -6.08 -12.12 11.47
N VAL A 44 -4.89 -12.48 10.97
CA VAL A 44 -3.91 -11.54 10.40
C VAL A 44 -4.48 -10.89 9.14
N VAL A 45 -5.10 -11.65 8.25
CA VAL A 45 -5.76 -11.13 7.04
C VAL A 45 -6.87 -10.15 7.42
N LYS A 46 -7.72 -10.49 8.38
CA LYS A 46 -8.85 -9.65 8.81
C LYS A 46 -8.43 -8.29 9.39
N VAL A 47 -7.26 -8.20 10.01
CA VAL A 47 -6.72 -6.94 10.56
C VAL A 47 -5.87 -6.19 9.53
N ARG A 48 -5.16 -6.92 8.67
CA ARG A 48 -4.24 -6.35 7.68
C ARG A 48 -4.97 -5.62 6.57
N THR A 49 -6.07 -6.17 6.06
CA THR A 49 -6.81 -5.60 4.93
C THR A 49 -7.34 -4.19 5.22
N PRO A 50 -8.09 -3.92 6.31
CA PRO A 50 -8.59 -2.57 6.59
C PRO A 50 -7.47 -1.53 6.78
N PHE A 51 -6.33 -1.94 7.36
CA PHE A 51 -5.18 -1.06 7.53
C PHE A 51 -4.52 -0.74 6.18
N PHE A 52 -4.40 -1.71 5.30
CA PHE A 52 -3.82 -1.52 3.97
C PHE A 52 -4.73 -0.66 3.09
N GLU A 53 -6.04 -0.88 3.13
CA GLU A 53 -7.02 -0.04 2.43
C GLU A 53 -6.95 1.41 2.90
N TRP A 54 -6.95 1.62 4.21
CA TRP A 54 -6.81 2.96 4.79
C TRP A 54 -5.51 3.62 4.33
N ARG A 55 -4.38 2.91 4.39
CA ARG A 55 -3.08 3.41 3.97
C ARG A 55 -3.05 3.72 2.47
N ALA A 56 -3.55 2.83 1.62
CA ALA A 56 -3.62 3.06 0.18
C ALA A 56 -4.47 4.30 -0.16
N LYS A 57 -5.59 4.49 0.56
CA LYS A 57 -6.46 5.65 0.41
C LYS A 57 -5.79 6.96 0.85
N ASP A 58 -5.02 6.94 1.91
CA ASP A 58 -4.25 8.10 2.37
C ASP A 58 -3.13 8.45 1.36
N GLU A 59 -2.42 7.45 0.88
CA GLU A 59 -1.37 7.60 -0.13
C GLU A 59 -1.91 8.10 -1.48
N THR A 60 -3.02 7.57 -1.99
CA THR A 60 -3.63 8.07 -3.25
C THR A 60 -4.02 9.54 -3.14
N ARG A 61 -4.53 9.99 -1.99
CA ARG A 61 -4.80 11.40 -1.72
C ARG A 61 -3.54 12.26 -1.70
N ALA A 62 -2.49 11.77 -1.05
CA ALA A 62 -1.21 12.47 -1.01
C ALA A 62 -0.62 12.62 -2.42
N ILE A 63 -0.70 11.57 -3.25
CA ILE A 63 -0.25 11.59 -4.64
C ILE A 63 -1.06 12.61 -5.47
N VAL A 64 -2.38 12.61 -5.32
CA VAL A 64 -3.25 13.61 -6.00
C VAL A 64 -2.92 15.03 -5.55
N ALA A 65 -2.59 15.26 -4.28
CA ALA A 65 -2.14 16.55 -3.79
C ALA A 65 -0.82 16.99 -4.44
N LEU A 66 0.17 16.10 -4.56
CA LEU A 66 1.43 16.36 -5.27
C LEU A 66 1.18 16.72 -6.75
N MET A 67 0.28 16.01 -7.43
CA MET A 67 -0.08 16.30 -8.82
C MET A 67 -0.77 17.67 -8.93
N ARG A 68 -1.65 18.00 -7.99
CA ARG A 68 -2.33 19.31 -7.93
C ARG A 68 -1.36 20.47 -7.73
N ASP A 69 -0.37 20.29 -6.85
CA ASP A 69 0.66 21.29 -6.61
C ASP A 69 1.53 21.50 -7.86
N GLN A 70 1.88 20.42 -8.56
CA GLN A 70 2.61 20.50 -9.82
C GLN A 70 1.83 21.26 -10.90
N GLU A 71 0.54 20.97 -11.03
CA GLU A 71 -0.35 21.66 -11.96
C GLU A 71 -0.51 23.17 -11.59
N ALA A 72 -0.56 23.47 -10.29
CA ALA A 72 -0.70 24.84 -9.79
C ALA A 72 0.49 25.75 -10.17
N ILE A 73 1.70 25.18 -10.25
CA ILE A 73 2.90 25.89 -10.70
C ILE A 73 3.13 25.83 -12.22
N GLY A 74 2.12 25.36 -12.97
CA GLY A 74 2.16 25.30 -14.43
C GLY A 74 3.02 24.19 -15.03
N GLN A 75 3.44 23.22 -14.21
CA GLN A 75 4.18 22.06 -14.71
C GLN A 75 3.24 21.01 -15.30
N GLN A 76 3.72 20.31 -16.33
CA GLN A 76 2.96 19.23 -16.92
C GLN A 76 2.90 18.02 -15.99
N LEU A 77 1.74 17.38 -15.93
CA LEU A 77 1.56 16.11 -15.22
C LEU A 77 2.30 14.99 -15.96
N PRO A 78 2.79 13.96 -15.23
CA PRO A 78 3.52 12.85 -15.83
C PRO A 78 2.61 12.04 -16.75
N ARG A 79 3.15 11.50 -17.83
CA ARG A 79 2.41 10.51 -18.64
C ARG A 79 2.20 9.22 -17.84
N ALA A 80 1.17 8.46 -18.16
CA ALA A 80 0.88 7.22 -17.44
C ALA A 80 2.08 6.26 -17.36
N ARG A 81 2.83 6.11 -18.45
CA ARG A 81 4.04 5.27 -18.52
C ARG A 81 5.23 5.79 -17.68
N GLU A 82 5.25 7.07 -17.36
CA GLU A 82 6.32 7.75 -16.62
C GLU A 82 5.92 7.99 -15.16
N PHE A 83 4.69 7.60 -14.80
CA PHE A 83 4.09 7.94 -13.52
C PHE A 83 4.83 7.31 -12.33
N HIS A 84 5.22 6.05 -12.44
CA HIS A 84 5.95 5.37 -11.39
C HIS A 84 7.31 6.03 -11.10
N ASP A 85 8.10 6.31 -12.14
CA ASP A 85 9.40 7.00 -12.00
C ASP A 85 9.24 8.42 -11.48
N TRP A 86 8.16 9.10 -11.91
CA TRP A 86 7.83 10.43 -11.41
C TRP A 86 7.51 10.38 -9.91
N LEU A 87 6.72 9.39 -9.48
CA LEU A 87 6.32 9.20 -8.09
C LEU A 87 7.53 8.93 -7.20
N GLN A 88 8.42 8.04 -7.59
CA GLN A 88 9.66 7.75 -6.85
C GLN A 88 10.52 8.99 -6.61
N ARG A 89 10.58 9.91 -7.57
CA ARG A 89 11.34 11.16 -7.43
C ARG A 89 10.65 12.22 -6.58
N ARG A 90 9.33 12.20 -6.49
CA ARG A 90 8.53 13.27 -5.87
C ARG A 90 7.93 12.90 -4.52
N HIS A 91 7.58 11.65 -4.31
CA HIS A 91 6.90 11.18 -3.11
C HIS A 91 7.90 10.63 -2.08
N ARG A 92 8.49 11.53 -1.28
CA ARG A 92 9.53 11.17 -0.30
C ARG A 92 9.06 10.20 0.79
N ALA A 93 7.77 10.19 1.12
CA ALA A 93 7.20 9.31 2.12
C ALA A 93 7.07 7.85 1.62
N ASN A 94 7.05 7.66 0.29
CA ASN A 94 7.01 6.36 -0.37
C ASN A 94 7.97 6.35 -1.56
N PRO A 95 9.29 6.20 -1.31
CA PRO A 95 10.31 6.29 -2.35
C PRO A 95 10.25 5.13 -3.34
N ASP A 96 9.66 4.01 -2.96
CA ASP A 96 9.51 2.85 -3.84
C ASP A 96 8.33 3.00 -4.81
N GLY A 97 7.39 3.92 -4.52
CA GLY A 97 6.21 4.17 -5.34
C GLY A 97 5.23 2.98 -5.40
N LEU A 98 5.30 2.10 -4.38
CA LEU A 98 4.48 0.90 -4.30
C LEU A 98 3.34 1.08 -3.29
N ASP A 99 2.22 0.45 -3.57
CA ASP A 99 1.09 0.37 -2.66
C ASP A 99 1.34 -0.63 -1.51
N PRO A 100 0.47 -0.72 -0.49
CA PRO A 100 0.64 -1.64 0.63
C PRO A 100 0.68 -3.13 0.26
N TRP A 101 0.21 -3.50 -0.91
CA TRP A 101 0.27 -4.88 -1.44
C TRP A 101 1.49 -5.14 -2.30
N GLY A 102 2.31 -4.10 -2.57
CA GLY A 102 3.56 -4.19 -3.33
C GLY A 102 3.39 -3.94 -4.83
N MET A 103 2.24 -3.43 -5.26
CA MET A 103 1.99 -3.04 -6.65
C MET A 103 2.29 -1.57 -6.88
N PRO A 104 2.78 -1.17 -8.07
CA PRO A 104 2.95 0.23 -8.40
C PRO A 104 1.59 0.97 -8.42
N TYR A 105 1.56 2.19 -7.85
CA TYR A 105 0.43 3.08 -8.09
C TYR A 105 0.35 3.42 -9.57
N TYR A 106 -0.87 3.54 -10.09
CA TYR A 106 -1.12 3.89 -11.48
C TYR A 106 -1.88 5.21 -11.63
N VAL A 107 -1.83 5.80 -12.81
CA VAL A 107 -2.64 6.97 -13.18
C VAL A 107 -3.36 6.72 -14.50
N LYS A 108 -4.62 7.13 -14.56
CA LYS A 108 -5.44 7.17 -15.79
C LYS A 108 -5.89 8.59 -16.05
N TYR A 109 -5.79 9.02 -17.28
CA TYR A 109 -6.32 10.29 -17.73
C TYR A 109 -7.66 10.09 -18.40
N THR A 110 -8.67 10.81 -17.93
CA THR A 110 -10.04 10.80 -18.42
C THR A 110 -10.46 12.23 -18.83
N ASP A 111 -11.61 12.38 -19.45
CA ASP A 111 -12.18 13.69 -19.77
C ASP A 111 -12.49 14.52 -18.51
N GLN A 112 -12.70 13.86 -17.39
CA GLN A 112 -13.00 14.49 -16.10
C GLN A 112 -11.74 14.88 -15.31
N GLY A 113 -10.56 14.36 -15.68
CA GLY A 113 -9.31 14.62 -14.98
C GLY A 113 -8.38 13.41 -14.94
N ALA A 114 -7.52 13.36 -13.92
CA ALA A 114 -6.63 12.24 -13.67
C ALA A 114 -7.15 11.39 -12.49
N VAL A 115 -7.17 10.09 -12.66
CA VAL A 115 -7.52 9.12 -11.62
C VAL A 115 -6.24 8.41 -11.18
N VAL A 116 -5.86 8.56 -9.92
CA VAL A 116 -4.75 7.83 -9.31
C VAL A 116 -5.31 6.62 -8.59
N GLY A 117 -4.70 5.45 -8.74
CA GLY A 117 -5.19 4.21 -8.15
C GLY A 117 -4.10 3.28 -7.64
N SER A 118 -4.50 2.47 -6.65
CA SER A 118 -3.86 1.24 -6.21
C SER A 118 -4.67 0.06 -6.71
N ALA A 119 -4.01 -1.01 -7.14
CA ALA A 119 -4.65 -2.23 -7.62
C ALA A 119 -5.39 -3.05 -6.52
N GLY A 120 -5.28 -2.61 -5.25
CA GLY A 120 -5.99 -3.29 -4.17
C GLY A 120 -5.45 -4.69 -3.83
N PRO A 121 -6.25 -5.46 -3.07
CA PRO A 121 -5.84 -6.78 -2.60
C PRO A 121 -5.76 -7.86 -3.68
N ASP A 122 -6.46 -7.72 -4.80
CA ASP A 122 -6.39 -8.69 -5.90
C ASP A 122 -5.18 -8.50 -6.83
N LEU A 123 -4.44 -7.38 -6.68
CA LEU A 123 -3.25 -7.00 -7.45
C LEU A 123 -3.53 -6.73 -8.94
N GLU A 124 -4.79 -6.62 -9.33
CA GLU A 124 -5.20 -6.38 -10.71
C GLU A 124 -5.78 -4.96 -10.86
N PRO A 125 -5.15 -4.07 -11.63
CA PRO A 125 -5.68 -2.73 -11.82
C PRO A 125 -6.95 -2.75 -12.67
N ASN A 126 -7.90 -1.89 -12.35
CA ASN A 126 -9.19 -1.70 -13.00
C ASN A 126 -10.26 -2.70 -12.59
N THR A 127 -10.21 -3.15 -11.37
CA THR A 127 -11.19 -4.03 -10.72
C THR A 127 -12.04 -3.26 -9.71
N ALA A 128 -12.99 -3.93 -9.07
CA ALA A 128 -13.95 -3.30 -8.16
C ALA A 128 -13.34 -2.96 -6.79
N ASP A 129 -12.21 -3.57 -6.43
CA ASP A 129 -11.50 -3.35 -5.18
C ASP A 129 -10.32 -2.36 -5.30
N ASP A 130 -10.15 -1.76 -6.48
CA ASP A 130 -9.22 -0.64 -6.69
C ASP A 130 -9.53 0.52 -5.73
N ILE A 131 -8.49 1.05 -5.13
CA ILE A 131 -8.59 2.24 -4.30
C ILE A 131 -8.15 3.44 -5.11
N THR A 132 -9.10 4.29 -5.47
CA THR A 132 -8.87 5.40 -6.40
C THR A 132 -9.17 6.76 -5.79
N GLU A 133 -8.44 7.79 -6.25
CA GLU A 133 -8.69 9.19 -5.95
C GLU A 133 -8.60 10.02 -7.24
N VAL A 134 -9.45 11.05 -7.37
CA VAL A 134 -9.58 11.83 -8.59
C VAL A 134 -8.95 13.21 -8.43
N LEU A 135 -8.09 13.60 -9.37
CA LEU A 135 -7.69 14.98 -9.59
C LEU A 135 -8.61 15.56 -10.67
N PRO A 136 -9.58 16.42 -10.32
CA PRO A 136 -10.51 16.98 -11.29
C PRO A 136 -9.76 17.88 -12.30
N ARG A 137 -10.19 17.84 -13.56
CA ARG A 137 -9.70 18.74 -14.59
C ARG A 137 -10.06 20.18 -14.22
N ARG A 138 -9.08 21.08 -14.18
CA ARG A 138 -9.36 22.51 -14.05
C ARG A 138 -10.03 23.01 -15.34
N LEU A 139 -11.27 23.47 -15.22
CA LEU A 139 -11.91 24.23 -16.28
C LEU A 139 -11.16 25.57 -16.38
N ARG A 140 -10.56 25.84 -17.52
CA ARG A 140 -9.97 27.15 -17.84
C ARG A 140 -11.04 28.09 -18.33
#